data_634a1803904ee323260161cbcf095ab3
#
_entry.id   634a1803904ee323260161cbcf095ab3
#
_cell.length_a   1.000
_cell.length_b   1.000
_cell.length_c   1.000
_cell.angle_alpha   90.00
_cell.angle_beta   90.00
_cell.angle_gamma   90.00
#
_symmetry.space_group_name_H-M   'P 1'
#
loop_
_entity.id
_entity.type
_entity.pdbx_description
1 polymer ?
#
loop_
_entity_poly.entity_id
_entity_poly.type
_entity_poly.pdbx_seq_one_letter_code
_entity_poly.pdbx_strand_id
1 'polypeptide(L)'
;MHLMYILPNLFTAASAFLGVISAISSIQGNYFKAIIYIVLSLILDGLDGRVARLTKTTSKFGVEFDSLADLVAFGVAPAILFYMTIGQHFGKFGALIAAMFVVFGAIRLARFNVTTGTYEPNVFIGLPIPTAAIVSAFWVGIYLDYEFLRIEWIYVLLQGVLAVLMVSNIRYPSFKKINLKQTHVIRILVALVLAFSILYLYPIESATIIMSVYVFYGIIRAAFMFSKNYKKTENQ
;
A
#
# COMPACT_ATOMS: atom_id res chain seq x y z
N MET A 1 -14.15 -28.11 -10.73
CA MET A 1 -13.83 -26.82 -10.06
C MET A 1 -15.11 -25.99 -10.10
N HIS A 2 -15.71 -25.65 -8.96
CA HIS A 2 -16.99 -24.92 -8.94
C HIS A 2 -16.78 -23.52 -9.54
N LEU A 3 -17.68 -23.09 -10.41
CA LEU A 3 -17.68 -21.78 -11.08
C LEU A 3 -17.54 -20.61 -10.09
N MET A 4 -18.02 -20.79 -8.86
CA MET A 4 -17.92 -19.81 -7.77
C MET A 4 -16.50 -19.48 -7.31
N TYR A 5 -15.51 -20.39 -7.49
CA TYR A 5 -14.10 -20.09 -7.19
C TYR A 5 -13.41 -19.27 -8.28
N ILE A 6 -13.98 -19.19 -9.48
CA ILE A 6 -13.40 -18.45 -10.60
C ILE A 6 -13.52 -16.95 -10.37
N LEU A 7 -14.64 -16.48 -9.80
CA LEU A 7 -14.95 -15.06 -9.68
C LEU A 7 -13.93 -14.27 -8.82
N PRO A 8 -13.56 -14.70 -7.59
CA PRO A 8 -12.51 -14.02 -6.84
C PRO A 8 -11.17 -14.02 -7.57
N ASN A 9 -10.76 -15.19 -8.08
CA ASN A 9 -9.49 -15.32 -8.79
C ASN A 9 -9.43 -14.48 -10.09
N LEU A 10 -10.58 -14.17 -10.70
CA LEU A 10 -10.64 -13.27 -11.86
C LEU A 10 -10.30 -11.83 -11.46
N PHE A 11 -10.78 -11.34 -10.29
CA PHE A 11 -10.41 -10.03 -9.79
C PHE A 11 -8.92 -9.97 -9.43
N THR A 12 -8.39 -11.00 -8.78
CA THR A 12 -6.95 -11.12 -8.49
C THR A 12 -6.11 -11.12 -9.78
N ALA A 13 -6.52 -11.90 -10.79
CA ALA A 13 -5.86 -11.91 -12.10
C ALA A 13 -5.94 -10.54 -12.79
N ALA A 14 -7.07 -9.85 -12.72
CA ALA A 14 -7.25 -8.52 -13.28
C ALA A 14 -6.38 -7.48 -12.56
N SER A 15 -6.23 -7.58 -11.23
CA SER A 15 -5.31 -6.74 -10.46
C SER A 15 -3.86 -6.94 -10.93
N ALA A 16 -3.39 -8.18 -11.03
CA ALA A 16 -2.06 -8.49 -11.55
C ALA A 16 -1.87 -7.98 -13.00
N PHE A 17 -2.87 -8.18 -13.86
CA PHE A 17 -2.84 -7.68 -15.24
C PHE A 17 -2.64 -6.16 -15.29
N LEU A 18 -3.43 -5.40 -14.51
CA LEU A 18 -3.27 -3.95 -14.42
C LEU A 18 -1.90 -3.55 -13.85
N GLY A 19 -1.34 -4.31 -12.91
CA GLY A 19 0.02 -4.11 -12.42
C GLY A 19 1.07 -4.22 -13.53
N VAL A 20 0.96 -5.23 -14.40
CA VAL A 20 1.84 -5.38 -15.57
C VAL A 20 1.65 -4.21 -16.55
N ILE A 21 0.39 -3.83 -16.85
CA ILE A 21 0.10 -2.69 -17.74
C ILE A 21 0.64 -1.37 -17.13
N SER A 22 0.58 -1.20 -15.81
CA SER A 22 1.19 -0.06 -15.10
C SER A 22 2.71 -0.01 -15.32
N ALA A 23 3.39 -1.15 -15.14
CA ALA A 23 4.83 -1.24 -15.37
C ALA A 23 5.20 -0.89 -16.83
N ILE A 24 4.47 -1.43 -17.80
CA ILE A 24 4.65 -1.12 -19.24
C ILE A 24 4.41 0.37 -19.49
N SER A 25 3.35 0.95 -18.92
CA SER A 25 3.04 2.38 -19.04
C SER A 25 4.15 3.26 -18.48
N SER A 26 4.76 2.85 -17.35
CA SER A 26 5.91 3.53 -16.77
C SER A 26 7.12 3.51 -17.70
N ILE A 27 7.42 2.37 -18.32
CA ILE A 27 8.52 2.22 -19.29
C ILE A 27 8.28 3.10 -20.54
N GLN A 28 7.02 3.26 -20.93
CA GLN A 28 6.62 4.13 -22.06
C GLN A 28 6.58 5.62 -21.72
N GLY A 29 6.88 6.02 -20.47
CA GLY A 29 6.82 7.41 -20.02
C GLY A 29 5.40 7.92 -19.70
N ASN A 30 4.39 7.03 -19.71
CA ASN A 30 3.00 7.38 -19.39
C ASN A 30 2.73 7.27 -17.88
N TYR A 31 3.44 8.04 -17.07
CA TYR A 31 3.49 7.90 -15.61
C TYR A 31 2.14 8.07 -14.92
N PHE A 32 1.32 9.05 -15.31
CA PHE A 32 -0.02 9.24 -14.74
C PHE A 32 -0.96 8.06 -15.02
N LYS A 33 -0.87 7.47 -16.22
CA LYS A 33 -1.63 6.23 -16.52
C LYS A 33 -1.16 5.08 -15.65
N ALA A 34 0.15 4.96 -15.40
CA ALA A 34 0.70 3.96 -14.52
C ALA A 34 0.16 4.09 -13.08
N ILE A 35 0.10 5.31 -12.54
CA ILE A 35 -0.50 5.59 -11.23
C ILE A 35 -1.97 5.15 -11.20
N ILE A 36 -2.75 5.51 -12.22
CA ILE A 36 -4.17 5.12 -12.32
C ILE A 36 -4.32 3.59 -12.32
N TYR A 37 -3.47 2.87 -13.04
CA TYR A 37 -3.53 1.40 -13.07
C TYR A 37 -3.17 0.77 -11.72
N ILE A 38 -2.22 1.34 -10.95
CA ILE A 38 -1.94 0.89 -9.57
C ILE A 38 -3.16 1.10 -8.68
N VAL A 39 -3.84 2.25 -8.80
CA VAL A 39 -5.06 2.54 -8.02
C VAL A 39 -6.20 1.59 -8.40
N LEU A 40 -6.40 1.32 -9.68
CA LEU A 40 -7.40 0.36 -10.14
C LEU A 40 -7.08 -1.06 -9.68
N SER A 41 -5.80 -1.46 -9.67
CA SER A 41 -5.36 -2.74 -9.10
C SER A 41 -5.75 -2.85 -7.62
N LEU A 42 -5.56 -1.78 -6.82
CA LEU A 42 -5.96 -1.76 -5.41
C LEU A 42 -7.47 -1.97 -5.22
N ILE A 43 -8.30 -1.39 -6.10
CA ILE A 43 -9.75 -1.57 -6.05
C ILE A 43 -10.13 -3.02 -6.34
N LEU A 44 -9.54 -3.63 -7.37
CA LEU A 44 -9.80 -5.02 -7.75
C LEU A 44 -9.35 -6.00 -6.68
N ASP A 45 -8.17 -5.80 -6.11
CA ASP A 45 -7.64 -6.55 -4.97
C ASP A 45 -8.58 -6.48 -3.75
N GLY A 46 -9.05 -5.28 -3.40
CA GLY A 46 -10.03 -5.13 -2.32
C GLY A 46 -11.37 -5.81 -2.58
N LEU A 47 -11.74 -6.02 -3.86
CA LEU A 47 -12.97 -6.70 -4.25
C LEU A 47 -12.83 -8.22 -4.17
N ASP A 48 -11.71 -8.82 -4.59
CA ASP A 48 -11.53 -10.28 -4.61
C ASP A 48 -11.65 -10.89 -3.21
N GLY A 49 -10.97 -10.33 -2.21
CA GLY A 49 -11.07 -10.79 -0.84
C GLY A 49 -12.47 -10.59 -0.23
N ARG A 50 -13.23 -9.57 -0.64
CA ARG A 50 -14.62 -9.38 -0.23
C ARG A 50 -15.54 -10.41 -0.88
N VAL A 51 -15.39 -10.61 -2.19
CA VAL A 51 -16.17 -11.58 -2.95
C VAL A 51 -15.91 -12.99 -2.44
N ALA A 52 -14.64 -13.39 -2.23
CA ALA A 52 -14.29 -14.70 -1.69
C ALA A 52 -14.95 -14.98 -0.31
N ARG A 53 -15.00 -13.98 0.56
CA ARG A 53 -15.66 -14.10 1.88
C ARG A 53 -17.19 -14.18 1.75
N LEU A 54 -17.81 -13.37 0.91
CA LEU A 54 -19.27 -13.37 0.70
C LEU A 54 -19.75 -14.66 0.05
N THR A 55 -18.99 -15.21 -0.89
CA THR A 55 -19.32 -16.46 -1.58
C THR A 55 -18.85 -17.70 -0.84
N LYS A 56 -18.11 -17.55 0.28
CA LYS A 56 -17.49 -18.66 1.05
C LYS A 56 -16.57 -19.54 0.18
N THR A 57 -15.88 -18.93 -0.78
CA THR A 57 -15.01 -19.62 -1.76
C THR A 57 -13.52 -19.37 -1.52
N THR A 58 -13.13 -19.16 -0.27
CA THR A 58 -11.71 -19.05 0.08
C THR A 58 -11.00 -20.38 -0.17
N SER A 59 -9.86 -20.34 -0.88
CA SER A 59 -9.05 -21.52 -1.17
C SER A 59 -7.57 -21.25 -0.92
N LYS A 60 -6.78 -22.30 -0.64
CA LYS A 60 -5.33 -22.16 -0.51
C LYS A 60 -4.70 -21.60 -1.78
N PHE A 61 -5.14 -22.08 -2.95
CA PHE A 61 -4.69 -21.55 -4.23
C PHE A 61 -4.97 -20.05 -4.36
N GLY A 62 -6.20 -19.60 -3.99
CA GLY A 62 -6.56 -18.17 -4.06
C GLY A 62 -5.65 -17.30 -3.18
N VAL A 63 -5.32 -17.74 -1.98
CA VAL A 63 -4.43 -16.99 -1.06
C VAL A 63 -3.00 -16.86 -1.63
N GLU A 64 -2.45 -17.93 -2.19
CA GLU A 64 -1.11 -17.88 -2.79
C GLU A 64 -1.10 -17.06 -4.08
N PHE A 65 -2.15 -17.20 -4.91
CA PHE A 65 -2.28 -16.44 -6.14
C PHE A 65 -2.46 -14.94 -5.88
N ASP A 66 -3.23 -14.56 -4.85
CA ASP A 66 -3.40 -13.21 -4.35
C ASP A 66 -2.05 -12.58 -3.97
N SER A 67 -1.24 -13.29 -3.19
CA SER A 67 0.09 -12.81 -2.82
C SER A 67 1.05 -12.61 -4.00
N LEU A 68 0.95 -13.46 -5.04
CA LEU A 68 1.74 -13.28 -6.27
C LEU A 68 1.23 -12.09 -7.08
N ALA A 69 -0.09 -11.92 -7.18
CA ALA A 69 -0.72 -10.78 -7.83
C ALA A 69 -0.36 -9.46 -7.14
N ASP A 70 -0.42 -9.44 -5.79
CA ASP A 70 0.00 -8.33 -4.94
C ASP A 70 1.44 -7.93 -5.21
N LEU A 71 2.35 -8.90 -5.31
CA LEU A 71 3.75 -8.63 -5.59
C LEU A 71 3.93 -7.94 -6.94
N VAL A 72 3.18 -8.34 -7.96
CA VAL A 72 3.23 -7.71 -9.29
C VAL A 72 2.62 -6.30 -9.25
N ALA A 73 1.41 -6.17 -8.71
CA ALA A 73 0.65 -4.92 -8.74
C ALA A 73 1.19 -3.86 -7.77
N PHE A 74 1.65 -4.29 -6.58
CA PHE A 74 2.04 -3.39 -5.48
C PHE A 74 3.52 -3.48 -5.10
N GLY A 75 4.26 -4.43 -5.65
CA GLY A 75 5.72 -4.50 -5.56
C GLY A 75 6.39 -3.99 -6.82
N VAL A 76 6.20 -4.70 -7.94
CA VAL A 76 6.93 -4.46 -9.20
C VAL A 76 6.47 -3.17 -9.88
N ALA A 77 5.17 -2.95 -10.05
CA ALA A 77 4.66 -1.79 -10.77
C ALA A 77 5.10 -0.46 -10.16
N PRO A 78 4.93 -0.19 -8.85
CA PRO A 78 5.38 1.07 -8.25
C PRO A 78 6.91 1.19 -8.19
N ALA A 79 7.65 0.08 -8.07
CA ALA A 79 9.11 0.11 -8.13
C ALA A 79 9.62 0.52 -9.51
N ILE A 80 9.01 0.03 -10.59
CA ILE A 80 9.33 0.45 -11.97
C ILE A 80 8.92 1.90 -12.20
N LEU A 81 7.73 2.33 -11.71
CA LEU A 81 7.28 3.71 -11.80
C LEU A 81 8.30 4.66 -11.12
N PHE A 82 8.70 4.36 -9.88
CA PHE A 82 9.72 5.12 -9.17
C PHE A 82 11.06 5.13 -9.92
N TYR A 83 11.51 3.98 -10.43
CA TYR A 83 12.79 3.89 -11.13
C TYR A 83 12.79 4.71 -12.43
N MET A 84 11.74 4.59 -13.24
CA MET A 84 11.63 5.29 -14.52
C MET A 84 11.46 6.81 -14.37
N THR A 85 10.94 7.29 -13.23
CA THR A 85 10.76 8.73 -12.99
C THR A 85 11.93 9.37 -12.26
N ILE A 86 12.46 8.73 -11.23
CA ILE A 86 13.43 9.32 -10.30
C ILE A 86 14.66 8.43 -10.15
N GLY A 87 14.48 7.13 -9.93
CA GLY A 87 15.57 6.22 -9.59
C GLY A 87 16.66 6.14 -10.64
N GLN A 88 16.33 6.26 -11.93
CA GLN A 88 17.29 6.21 -13.02
C GLN A 88 18.38 7.32 -12.93
N HIS A 89 18.06 8.47 -12.34
CA HIS A 89 19.02 9.58 -12.16
C HIS A 89 20.13 9.22 -11.15
N PHE A 90 19.91 8.22 -10.29
CA PHE A 90 20.87 7.71 -9.32
C PHE A 90 21.57 6.41 -9.78
N GLY A 91 21.38 6.01 -11.03
CA GLY A 91 22.04 4.85 -11.62
C GLY A 91 21.84 3.58 -10.79
N LYS A 92 22.94 2.91 -10.41
CA LYS A 92 22.90 1.65 -9.65
C LYS A 92 22.24 1.78 -8.28
N PHE A 93 22.36 2.94 -7.62
CA PHE A 93 21.75 3.17 -6.31
C PHE A 93 20.21 3.24 -6.40
N GLY A 94 19.68 3.95 -7.39
CA GLY A 94 18.23 3.98 -7.62
C GLY A 94 17.67 2.60 -7.99
N ALA A 95 18.40 1.82 -8.80
CA ALA A 95 18.03 0.44 -9.12
C ALA A 95 18.02 -0.46 -7.87
N LEU A 96 19.01 -0.29 -6.97
CA LEU A 96 19.07 -1.00 -5.69
C LEU A 96 17.83 -0.70 -4.84
N ILE A 97 17.44 0.58 -4.69
CA ILE A 97 16.27 0.98 -3.89
C ILE A 97 14.97 0.43 -4.48
N ALA A 98 14.83 0.47 -5.81
CA ALA A 98 13.67 -0.13 -6.50
C ALA A 98 13.61 -1.65 -6.27
N ALA A 99 14.72 -2.35 -6.40
CA ALA A 99 14.81 -3.78 -6.14
C ALA A 99 14.51 -4.13 -4.67
N MET A 100 15.04 -3.37 -3.72
CA MET A 100 14.74 -3.53 -2.28
C MET A 100 13.25 -3.41 -2.01
N PHE A 101 12.55 -2.48 -2.64
CA PHE A 101 11.11 -2.32 -2.48
C PHE A 101 10.35 -3.59 -2.88
N VAL A 102 10.69 -4.19 -4.02
CA VAL A 102 10.08 -5.44 -4.49
C VAL A 102 10.40 -6.61 -3.56
N VAL A 103 11.68 -6.80 -3.21
CA VAL A 103 12.13 -7.93 -2.39
C VAL A 103 11.55 -7.86 -0.97
N PHE A 104 11.54 -6.67 -0.36
CA PHE A 104 10.96 -6.49 0.98
C PHE A 104 9.43 -6.62 0.96
N GLY A 105 8.77 -6.23 -0.12
CA GLY A 105 7.37 -6.54 -0.37
C GLY A 105 7.11 -8.05 -0.41
N ALA A 106 7.93 -8.82 -1.16
CA ALA A 106 7.84 -10.28 -1.22
C ALA A 106 8.05 -10.94 0.14
N ILE A 107 9.08 -10.51 0.90
CA ILE A 107 9.34 -11.01 2.26
C ILE A 107 8.15 -10.73 3.18
N ARG A 108 7.55 -9.55 3.08
CA ARG A 108 6.35 -9.18 3.86
C ARG A 108 5.18 -10.09 3.52
N LEU A 109 4.90 -10.37 2.25
CA LEU A 109 3.82 -11.26 1.83
C LEU A 109 4.04 -12.69 2.32
N ALA A 110 5.25 -13.22 2.13
CA ALA A 110 5.63 -14.54 2.64
C ALA A 110 5.46 -14.64 4.16
N ARG A 111 5.93 -13.63 4.91
CA ARG A 111 5.73 -13.56 6.37
C ARG A 111 4.26 -13.55 6.74
N PHE A 112 3.45 -12.77 6.05
CA PHE A 112 2.01 -12.70 6.30
C PHE A 112 1.34 -14.07 6.10
N ASN A 113 1.62 -14.77 5.01
CA ASN A 113 1.03 -16.09 4.71
C ASN A 113 1.39 -17.13 5.78
N VAL A 114 2.65 -17.17 6.22
CA VAL A 114 3.10 -18.13 7.25
C VAL A 114 2.50 -17.81 8.63
N THR A 115 2.25 -16.54 8.94
CA THR A 115 1.79 -16.11 10.27
C THR A 115 0.28 -15.93 10.37
N THR A 116 -0.45 -16.07 9.25
CA THR A 116 -1.91 -15.97 9.24
C THR A 116 -2.52 -17.05 10.14
N GLY A 117 -3.32 -16.62 11.13
CA GLY A 117 -3.94 -17.50 12.14
C GLY A 117 -3.24 -17.55 13.50
N THR A 118 -2.00 -17.04 13.62
CA THR A 118 -1.24 -17.02 14.89
C THR A 118 -1.24 -15.67 15.60
N TYR A 119 -1.55 -14.57 14.89
CA TYR A 119 -1.52 -13.21 15.44
C TYR A 119 -2.90 -12.58 15.70
N GLU A 120 -2.90 -11.52 16.53
CA GLU A 120 -4.09 -10.75 16.86
C GLU A 120 -4.85 -10.27 15.60
N PRO A 121 -6.17 -10.49 15.50
CA PRO A 121 -6.95 -10.31 14.26
C PRO A 121 -7.10 -8.86 13.80
N ASN A 122 -6.60 -7.87 14.54
CA ASN A 122 -6.79 -6.44 14.29
C ASN A 122 -5.51 -5.63 14.08
N VAL A 123 -4.36 -6.29 13.84
CA VAL A 123 -3.06 -5.62 13.72
C VAL A 123 -2.30 -6.19 12.53
N PHE A 124 -1.75 -5.31 11.69
CA PHE A 124 -0.77 -5.67 10.66
C PHE A 124 0.65 -5.49 11.20
N ILE A 125 1.48 -6.51 11.04
CA ILE A 125 2.92 -6.44 11.35
C ILE A 125 3.66 -5.99 10.10
N GLY A 126 4.30 -4.83 10.18
CA GLY A 126 4.89 -4.14 9.03
C GLY A 126 3.87 -3.40 8.16
N LEU A 127 4.35 -2.47 7.35
CA LEU A 127 3.52 -1.71 6.44
C LEU A 127 2.90 -2.63 5.36
N PRO A 128 1.57 -2.60 5.13
CA PRO A 128 0.95 -3.36 4.04
C PRO A 128 1.51 -2.97 2.67
N ILE A 129 1.80 -3.97 1.80
CA ILE A 129 2.38 -3.70 0.48
C ILE A 129 1.48 -2.82 -0.40
N PRO A 130 0.12 -2.95 -0.41
CA PRO A 130 -0.72 -2.04 -1.16
C PRO A 130 -0.62 -0.59 -0.66
N THR A 131 -0.50 -0.40 0.66
CA THR A 131 -0.32 0.94 1.24
C THR A 131 1.02 1.55 0.82
N ALA A 132 2.12 0.79 0.89
CA ALA A 132 3.44 1.24 0.44
C ALA A 132 3.43 1.62 -1.04
N ALA A 133 2.76 0.81 -1.89
CA ALA A 133 2.61 1.05 -3.32
C ALA A 133 1.88 2.36 -3.63
N ILE A 134 0.76 2.61 -2.97
CA ILE A 134 -0.04 3.83 -3.17
C ILE A 134 0.71 5.07 -2.70
N VAL A 135 1.39 5.00 -1.54
CA VAL A 135 2.24 6.11 -1.06
C VAL A 135 3.33 6.40 -2.08
N SER A 136 4.06 5.38 -2.54
CA SER A 136 5.09 5.53 -3.56
C SER A 136 4.55 6.16 -4.84
N ALA A 137 3.44 5.63 -5.39
CA ALA A 137 2.84 6.11 -6.63
C ALA A 137 2.34 7.55 -6.54
N PHE A 138 1.69 7.93 -5.44
CA PHE A 138 1.19 9.29 -5.27
C PHE A 138 2.30 10.30 -5.03
N TRP A 139 3.36 9.95 -4.29
CA TRP A 139 4.53 10.81 -4.16
C TRP A 139 5.24 11.01 -5.50
N VAL A 140 5.29 9.98 -6.38
CA VAL A 140 5.75 10.16 -7.76
C VAL A 140 4.83 11.13 -8.51
N GLY A 141 3.50 11.06 -8.31
CA GLY A 141 2.56 12.04 -8.86
C GLY A 141 2.88 13.47 -8.43
N ILE A 142 3.13 13.69 -7.14
CA ILE A 142 3.56 15.01 -6.61
C ILE A 142 4.88 15.48 -7.26
N TYR A 143 5.85 14.59 -7.42
CA TYR A 143 7.10 14.89 -8.10
C TYR A 143 6.89 15.35 -9.55
N LEU A 144 5.93 14.76 -10.24
CA LEU A 144 5.63 15.11 -11.64
C LEU A 144 4.88 16.45 -11.76
N ASP A 145 3.94 16.73 -10.84
CA ASP A 145 3.08 17.92 -10.90
C ASP A 145 3.76 19.19 -10.36
N TYR A 146 4.64 19.06 -9.35
CA TYR A 146 5.18 20.20 -8.62
C TYR A 146 6.70 20.34 -8.79
N GLU A 147 7.14 21.24 -9.67
CA GLU A 147 8.60 21.47 -9.93
C GLU A 147 9.39 21.87 -8.68
N PHE A 148 8.80 22.69 -7.80
CA PHE A 148 9.48 23.15 -6.59
C PHE A 148 9.70 22.04 -5.54
N LEU A 149 8.99 20.90 -5.66
CA LEU A 149 9.14 19.73 -4.80
C LEU A 149 10.06 18.65 -5.41
N ARG A 150 10.68 18.88 -6.56
CA ARG A 150 11.57 17.90 -7.24
C ARG A 150 12.93 17.75 -6.55
N ILE A 151 12.92 17.54 -5.25
CA ILE A 151 14.13 17.19 -4.48
C ILE A 151 14.27 15.67 -4.50
N GLU A 152 14.89 15.14 -5.54
CA GLU A 152 14.94 13.70 -5.88
C GLU A 152 15.42 12.82 -4.73
N TRP A 153 16.39 13.25 -3.93
CA TRP A 153 16.87 12.51 -2.76
C TRP A 153 15.80 12.22 -1.72
N ILE A 154 14.81 13.11 -1.56
CA ILE A 154 13.70 12.89 -0.63
C ILE A 154 12.87 11.69 -1.09
N TYR A 155 12.63 11.56 -2.39
CA TYR A 155 11.84 10.45 -2.94
C TYR A 155 12.60 9.12 -2.90
N VAL A 156 13.92 9.16 -3.14
CA VAL A 156 14.77 7.97 -2.99
C VAL A 156 14.78 7.49 -1.53
N LEU A 157 14.93 8.42 -0.58
CA LEU A 157 14.86 8.13 0.84
C LEU A 157 13.48 7.58 1.23
N LEU A 158 12.41 8.21 0.77
CA LEU A 158 11.03 7.76 1.00
C LEU A 158 10.83 6.33 0.51
N GLN A 159 11.25 6.01 -0.71
CA GLN A 159 11.13 4.67 -1.29
C GLN A 159 11.88 3.64 -0.44
N GLY A 160 13.10 3.96 0.00
CA GLY A 160 13.89 3.10 0.89
C GLY A 160 13.22 2.90 2.25
N VAL A 161 12.68 3.97 2.84
CA VAL A 161 11.95 3.91 4.11
C VAL A 161 10.70 3.04 3.98
N LEU A 162 9.90 3.20 2.92
CA LEU A 162 8.73 2.36 2.67
C LEU A 162 9.12 0.89 2.57
N ALA A 163 10.21 0.58 1.86
CA ALA A 163 10.73 -0.80 1.77
C ALA A 163 11.07 -1.37 3.15
N VAL A 164 11.83 -0.64 3.97
CA VAL A 164 12.19 -1.08 5.33
C VAL A 164 10.95 -1.22 6.22
N LEU A 165 9.98 -0.32 6.13
CA LEU A 165 8.75 -0.39 6.90
C LEU A 165 7.92 -1.64 6.61
N MET A 166 7.94 -2.16 5.38
CA MET A 166 7.25 -3.41 5.03
C MET A 166 7.77 -4.61 5.80
N VAL A 167 9.09 -4.72 6.03
CA VAL A 167 9.70 -5.83 6.78
C VAL A 167 9.86 -5.54 8.28
N SER A 168 9.53 -4.33 8.73
CA SER A 168 9.60 -3.94 10.13
C SER A 168 8.60 -4.71 11.01
N ASN A 169 8.81 -4.67 12.34
CA ASN A 169 7.88 -5.21 13.32
C ASN A 169 6.89 -4.14 13.83
N ILE A 170 6.77 -3.02 13.13
CA ILE A 170 5.83 -1.95 13.48
C ILE A 170 4.40 -2.45 13.32
N ARG A 171 3.57 -2.21 14.35
CA ARG A 171 2.17 -2.62 14.37
C ARG A 171 1.27 -1.52 13.83
N TYR A 172 0.73 -1.74 12.62
CA TYR A 172 -0.23 -0.83 12.00
C TYR A 172 -1.67 -1.20 12.37
N PRO A 173 -2.56 -0.22 12.66
CA PRO A 173 -3.95 -0.51 12.97
C PRO A 173 -4.71 -1.01 11.74
N SER A 174 -5.55 -2.03 11.94
CA SER A 174 -6.51 -2.47 10.93
C SER A 174 -7.87 -1.81 11.19
N PHE A 175 -8.41 -1.09 10.22
CA PHE A 175 -9.69 -0.36 10.32
C PHE A 175 -10.94 -1.26 10.22
N LYS A 176 -10.83 -2.56 10.55
CA LYS A 176 -11.93 -3.53 10.39
C LYS A 176 -13.16 -3.29 11.29
N LYS A 177 -13.04 -2.48 12.36
CA LYS A 177 -14.16 -2.18 13.27
C LYS A 177 -14.17 -0.71 13.67
N ILE A 178 -14.92 0.11 12.96
CA ILE A 178 -15.27 1.45 13.41
C ILE A 178 -16.64 1.39 14.06
N ASN A 179 -16.71 1.49 15.38
CA ASN A 179 -17.97 1.63 16.10
C ASN A 179 -18.46 3.07 15.95
N LEU A 180 -19.31 3.30 14.96
CA LEU A 180 -20.02 4.57 14.80
C LEU A 180 -21.12 4.64 15.87
N LYS A 181 -20.83 5.23 17.02
CA LYS A 181 -21.87 5.60 17.98
C LYS A 181 -22.79 6.65 17.35
N GLN A 182 -24.09 6.42 17.45
CA GLN A 182 -25.17 7.17 16.77
C GLN A 182 -25.23 8.69 16.98
N THR A 183 -24.40 9.28 17.82
CA THR A 183 -24.57 10.63 18.35
C THR A 183 -24.18 11.80 17.40
N HIS A 184 -23.62 11.55 16.21
CA HIS A 184 -23.13 12.66 15.37
C HIS A 184 -23.25 12.41 13.85
N VAL A 185 -24.33 11.79 13.40
CA VAL A 185 -24.53 11.43 11.98
C VAL A 185 -24.37 12.64 11.05
N ILE A 186 -24.94 13.78 11.39
CA ILE A 186 -24.86 15.00 10.57
C ILE A 186 -23.42 15.50 10.47
N ARG A 187 -22.64 15.50 11.58
CA ARG A 187 -21.24 15.94 11.56
C ARG A 187 -20.38 15.01 10.71
N ILE A 188 -20.61 13.71 10.81
CA ILE A 188 -19.91 12.71 9.99
C ILE A 188 -20.27 12.90 8.52
N LEU A 189 -21.54 13.13 8.20
CA LEU A 189 -21.97 13.36 6.82
C LEU A 189 -21.30 14.62 6.23
N VAL A 190 -21.32 15.73 6.96
CA VAL A 190 -20.66 16.98 6.53
C VAL A 190 -19.15 16.76 6.35
N ALA A 191 -18.49 16.08 7.29
CA ALA A 191 -17.06 15.77 7.16
C ALA A 191 -16.75 14.88 5.95
N LEU A 192 -17.61 13.90 5.64
CA LEU A 192 -17.48 13.05 4.46
C LEU A 192 -17.66 13.86 3.17
N VAL A 193 -18.67 14.73 3.10
CA VAL A 193 -18.88 15.59 1.93
C VAL A 193 -17.69 16.50 1.70
N LEU A 194 -17.15 17.14 2.76
CA LEU A 194 -15.95 17.96 2.66
C LEU A 194 -14.72 17.14 2.21
N ALA A 195 -14.54 15.96 2.79
CA ALA A 195 -13.44 15.08 2.41
C ALA A 195 -13.54 14.64 0.93
N PHE A 196 -14.73 14.27 0.46
CA PHE A 196 -14.95 13.94 -0.95
C PHE A 196 -14.76 15.15 -1.87
N SER A 197 -15.17 16.36 -1.43
CA SER A 197 -14.95 17.60 -2.20
C SER A 197 -13.46 17.88 -2.37
N ILE A 198 -12.67 17.75 -1.31
CA ILE A 198 -11.21 17.93 -1.35
C ILE A 198 -10.56 16.85 -2.23
N LEU A 199 -10.97 15.60 -2.10
CA LEU A 199 -10.48 14.51 -2.92
C LEU A 199 -10.81 14.68 -4.40
N TYR A 200 -11.96 15.29 -4.71
CA TYR A 200 -12.34 15.60 -6.09
C TYR A 200 -11.51 16.75 -6.68
N LEU A 201 -11.25 17.81 -5.90
CA LEU A 201 -10.50 18.99 -6.35
C LEU A 201 -8.98 18.71 -6.46
N TYR A 202 -8.44 17.95 -5.50
CA TYR A 202 -7.02 17.67 -5.37
C TYR A 202 -6.80 16.18 -5.11
N PRO A 203 -7.02 15.31 -6.13
CA PRO A 203 -7.03 13.85 -5.90
C PRO A 203 -5.67 13.29 -5.48
N ILE A 204 -4.58 13.71 -6.10
CA ILE A 204 -3.23 13.21 -5.81
C ILE A 204 -2.75 13.74 -4.46
N GLU A 205 -2.90 15.03 -4.21
CA GLU A 205 -2.42 15.70 -3.00
C GLU A 205 -3.14 15.18 -1.75
N SER A 206 -4.47 15.14 -1.80
CA SER A 206 -5.28 14.68 -0.67
C SER A 206 -5.02 13.20 -0.35
N ALA A 207 -4.94 12.36 -1.37
CA ALA A 207 -4.61 10.95 -1.20
C ALA A 207 -3.18 10.77 -0.66
N THR A 208 -2.20 11.55 -1.17
CA THR A 208 -0.82 11.56 -0.66
C THR A 208 -0.78 11.92 0.82
N ILE A 209 -1.50 12.98 1.23
CA ILE A 209 -1.55 13.42 2.63
C ILE A 209 -2.16 12.33 3.52
N ILE A 210 -3.34 11.82 3.14
CA ILE A 210 -4.05 10.80 3.93
C ILE A 210 -3.18 9.55 4.13
N MET A 211 -2.58 9.06 3.07
CA MET A 211 -1.75 7.85 3.13
C MET A 211 -0.44 8.09 3.88
N SER A 212 0.18 9.26 3.72
CA SER A 212 1.39 9.64 4.48
C SER A 212 1.10 9.74 5.97
N VAL A 213 -0.03 10.36 6.36
CA VAL A 213 -0.47 10.42 7.77
C VAL A 213 -0.64 9.03 8.36
N TYR A 214 -1.20 8.07 7.62
CA TYR A 214 -1.31 6.68 8.07
C TYR A 214 0.06 6.04 8.32
N VAL A 215 1.03 6.23 7.42
CA VAL A 215 2.39 5.71 7.58
C VAL A 215 3.08 6.34 8.79
N PHE A 216 3.02 7.67 8.92
CA PHE A 216 3.62 8.39 10.05
C PHE A 216 2.98 8.02 11.39
N TYR A 217 1.65 7.85 11.43
CA TYR A 217 0.95 7.39 12.64
C TYR A 217 1.51 6.05 13.13
N GLY A 218 1.75 5.10 12.23
CA GLY A 218 2.35 3.80 12.57
C GLY A 218 3.75 3.95 13.19
N ILE A 219 4.59 4.80 12.61
CA ILE A 219 5.95 5.07 13.10
C ILE A 219 5.92 5.73 14.48
N ILE A 220 5.12 6.78 14.65
CA ILE A 220 4.99 7.52 15.92
C ILE A 220 4.48 6.60 17.03
N ARG A 221 3.45 5.80 16.74
CA ARG A 221 2.93 4.81 17.68
C ARG A 221 3.98 3.80 18.11
N ALA A 222 4.78 3.28 17.16
CA ALA A 222 5.85 2.34 17.46
C ALA A 222 6.93 2.96 18.36
N ALA A 223 7.36 4.18 18.05
CA ALA A 223 8.33 4.93 18.85
C ALA A 223 7.83 5.16 20.28
N PHE A 224 6.56 5.54 20.44
CA PHE A 224 5.94 5.74 21.75
C PHE A 224 5.86 4.45 22.57
N MET A 225 5.48 3.33 21.95
CA MET A 225 5.42 2.04 22.64
C MET A 225 6.81 1.54 23.04
N PHE A 226 7.83 1.76 22.21
CA PHE A 226 9.21 1.42 22.52
C PHE A 226 9.73 2.22 23.73
N SER A 227 9.51 3.52 23.75
CA SER A 227 9.88 4.41 24.87
C SER A 227 9.19 4.00 26.18
N LYS A 228 7.90 3.61 26.12
CA LYS A 228 7.16 3.19 27.32
C LYS A 228 7.67 1.86 27.89
N ASN A 229 8.03 0.90 27.03
CA ASN A 229 8.57 -0.37 27.47
C ASN A 229 9.98 -0.23 28.04
N TYR A 230 10.81 0.62 27.44
CA TYR A 230 12.15 0.93 27.97
C TYR A 230 12.12 1.46 29.41
N LYS A 231 11.23 2.45 29.67
CA LYS A 231 11.04 3.02 31.03
C LYS A 231 10.48 2.00 32.04
N LYS A 232 9.78 0.96 31.59
CA LYS A 232 9.26 -0.09 32.48
C LYS A 232 10.35 -1.09 32.91
N THR A 233 11.34 -1.31 32.04
CA THR A 233 12.49 -2.20 32.32
C THR A 233 13.54 -1.51 33.22
N GLU A 234 13.65 -0.17 33.18
CA GLU A 234 14.56 0.61 34.03
C GLU A 234 14.05 0.75 35.47
N ASN A 235 12.74 0.54 35.72
CA ASN A 235 12.10 0.64 37.04
C ASN A 235 11.87 -0.73 37.71
N GLN A 236 12.41 -1.82 37.18
CA GLN A 236 12.47 -3.16 37.77
C GLN A 236 13.90 -3.56 38.13
#